data_e519f5faa317abd0dc520f922e2f0fc4
#
_entry.id   e519f5faa317abd0dc520f922e2f0fc4
#
_cell.length_a   1.000
_cell.length_b   1.000
_cell.length_c   1.000
_cell.angle_alpha   90.00
_cell.angle_beta   90.00
_cell.angle_gamma   90.00
#
_symmetry.space_group_name_H-M   'P 1'
#
loop_
_entity.id
_entity.type
_entity.pdbx_description
1 polymer ?
#
loop_
_entity_poly.entity_id
_entity_poly.type
_entity_poly.pdbx_seq_one_letter_code
_entity_poly.pdbx_strand_id
1 'polypeptide(L)'
;PTSSVNCCGAVTYHLNKQKESLVFIKQNIDAWWPFVEQGAEAIVITASGCGTMIKEYGYLLAEDPNYAEKAKIISELAKDLCEVFDDELADLKQQILDPIKEKQMASRRIAFHSPCSLQHGQQIKGLVESLLKTAGYTLTIIEDSHLCCGSAGTYSLLQADLSEQLLDKKIEAIEKEEPDLIVTANIGCLTQLQSGTKTRVMHWAELLEEALL
;
A
#
# COMPACT_ATOMS: atom_id res chain seq x y z
N PRO A 1 -12.27 13.73 -3.43
CA PRO A 1 -12.81 12.38 -3.67
C PRO A 1 -14.05 12.50 -4.54
N THR A 2 -14.03 11.90 -5.71
CA THR A 2 -15.17 11.88 -6.60
C THR A 2 -16.14 10.79 -6.14
N SER A 3 -17.43 11.11 -6.06
CA SER A 3 -18.50 10.18 -5.64
C SER A 3 -18.68 8.96 -6.57
N SER A 4 -17.89 8.86 -7.64
CA SER A 4 -17.97 7.84 -8.68
C SER A 4 -16.76 6.88 -8.73
N VAL A 5 -15.77 7.03 -7.85
CA VAL A 5 -14.64 6.09 -7.77
C VAL A 5 -15.09 4.79 -7.10
N ASN A 6 -14.75 3.67 -7.72
CA ASN A 6 -15.13 2.34 -7.31
C ASN A 6 -13.91 1.50 -6.85
N CYS A 7 -14.14 0.22 -6.58
CA CYS A 7 -13.08 -0.76 -6.35
C CYS A 7 -12.07 -0.73 -7.52
N CYS A 8 -10.78 -0.91 -7.23
CA CYS A 8 -9.74 -0.99 -8.26
C CYS A 8 -9.89 -2.18 -9.23
N GLY A 9 -10.77 -3.14 -8.92
CA GLY A 9 -11.00 -4.32 -9.75
C GLY A 9 -10.13 -5.54 -9.40
N ALA A 10 -9.15 -5.42 -8.50
CA ALA A 10 -8.20 -6.51 -8.20
C ALA A 10 -8.90 -7.79 -7.72
N VAL A 11 -9.85 -7.66 -6.78
CA VAL A 11 -10.55 -8.82 -6.20
C VAL A 11 -11.31 -9.61 -7.27
N THR A 12 -12.10 -8.94 -8.10
CA THR A 12 -12.84 -9.58 -9.19
C THR A 12 -11.91 -10.17 -10.24
N TYR A 13 -10.80 -9.48 -10.56
CA TYR A 13 -9.81 -9.98 -11.50
C TYR A 13 -9.18 -11.30 -11.03
N HIS A 14 -8.71 -11.35 -9.78
CA HIS A 14 -8.09 -12.53 -9.18
C HIS A 14 -9.09 -13.69 -8.93
N LEU A 15 -10.38 -13.40 -8.86
CA LEU A 15 -11.45 -14.42 -8.84
C LEU A 15 -11.86 -14.92 -10.25
N ASN A 16 -11.05 -14.61 -11.28
CA ASN A 16 -11.33 -14.95 -12.68
C ASN A 16 -12.62 -14.32 -13.25
N LYS A 17 -13.07 -13.21 -12.65
CA LYS A 17 -14.22 -12.41 -13.12
C LYS A 17 -13.74 -11.19 -13.90
N GLN A 18 -12.92 -11.41 -14.92
CA GLN A 18 -12.24 -10.36 -15.67
C GLN A 18 -13.19 -9.32 -16.26
N LYS A 19 -14.35 -9.77 -16.79
CA LYS A 19 -15.34 -8.83 -17.36
C LYS A 19 -15.90 -7.86 -16.33
N GLU A 20 -16.18 -8.33 -15.11
CA GLU A 20 -16.63 -7.48 -14.01
C GLU A 20 -15.52 -6.51 -13.57
N SER A 21 -14.29 -7.00 -13.50
CA SER A 21 -13.12 -6.18 -13.19
C SER A 21 -12.94 -5.04 -14.19
N LEU A 22 -13.03 -5.31 -15.49
CA LEU A 22 -12.92 -4.31 -16.54
C LEU A 22 -13.99 -3.20 -16.44
N VAL A 23 -15.18 -3.52 -15.91
CA VAL A 23 -16.21 -2.49 -15.65
C VAL A 23 -15.72 -1.52 -14.57
N PHE A 24 -15.20 -2.03 -13.44
CA PHE A 24 -14.66 -1.17 -12.39
C PHE A 24 -13.47 -0.33 -12.87
N ILE A 25 -12.57 -0.92 -13.65
CA ILE A 25 -11.41 -0.23 -14.22
C ILE A 25 -11.86 0.94 -15.08
N LYS A 26 -12.77 0.71 -16.02
CA LYS A 26 -13.29 1.75 -16.91
C LYS A 26 -14.01 2.86 -16.15
N GLN A 27 -14.82 2.53 -15.15
CA GLN A 27 -15.48 3.51 -14.29
C GLN A 27 -14.48 4.38 -13.54
N ASN A 28 -13.40 3.82 -13.03
CA ASN A 28 -12.34 4.58 -12.38
C ASN A 28 -11.60 5.49 -13.35
N ILE A 29 -11.28 5.01 -14.56
CA ILE A 29 -10.67 5.82 -15.60
C ILE A 29 -11.57 7.00 -15.94
N ASP A 30 -12.86 6.78 -16.18
CA ASP A 30 -13.83 7.84 -16.51
C ASP A 30 -13.97 8.85 -15.35
N ALA A 31 -13.90 8.39 -14.10
CA ALA A 31 -13.99 9.25 -12.93
C ALA A 31 -12.74 10.13 -12.73
N TRP A 32 -11.55 9.63 -13.08
CA TRP A 32 -10.29 10.37 -12.93
C TRP A 32 -9.94 11.21 -14.16
N TRP A 33 -10.42 10.84 -15.34
CA TRP A 33 -10.04 11.47 -16.59
C TRP A 33 -10.23 13.01 -16.62
N PRO A 34 -11.33 13.58 -16.10
CA PRO A 34 -11.49 15.03 -16.06
C PRO A 34 -10.41 15.76 -15.23
N PHE A 35 -9.82 15.10 -14.23
CA PHE A 35 -8.73 15.69 -13.45
C PHE A 35 -7.39 15.57 -14.19
N VAL A 36 -7.19 14.48 -14.94
CA VAL A 36 -6.03 14.32 -15.81
C VAL A 36 -6.01 15.41 -16.88
N GLU A 37 -7.15 15.68 -17.52
CA GLU A 37 -7.30 16.77 -18.50
C GLU A 37 -7.05 18.16 -17.91
N GLN A 38 -7.24 18.32 -16.60
CA GLN A 38 -6.96 19.55 -15.86
C GLN A 38 -5.52 19.62 -15.34
N GLY A 39 -4.66 18.65 -15.66
CA GLY A 39 -3.25 18.65 -15.31
C GLY A 39 -2.93 17.99 -13.97
N ALA A 40 -3.71 16.99 -13.55
CA ALA A 40 -3.33 16.19 -12.38
C ALA A 40 -1.97 15.51 -12.62
N GLU A 41 -1.05 15.69 -11.69
CA GLU A 41 0.34 15.20 -11.78
C GLU A 41 0.48 13.77 -11.25
N ALA A 42 -0.42 13.31 -10.37
CA ALA A 42 -0.42 11.96 -9.83
C ALA A 42 -1.81 11.49 -9.40
N ILE A 43 -2.02 10.18 -9.42
CA ILE A 43 -3.12 9.48 -8.77
C ILE A 43 -2.51 8.74 -7.58
N VAL A 44 -2.69 9.29 -6.38
CA VAL A 44 -2.07 8.76 -5.17
C VAL A 44 -2.89 7.62 -4.59
N ILE A 45 -2.24 6.49 -4.35
CA ILE A 45 -2.86 5.29 -3.81
C ILE A 45 -2.23 4.95 -2.45
N THR A 46 -3.07 4.79 -1.42
CA THR A 46 -2.65 4.48 -0.05
C THR A 46 -2.71 2.99 0.29
N ALA A 47 -3.19 2.16 -0.62
CA ALA A 47 -3.26 0.70 -0.45
C ALA A 47 -2.47 0.02 -1.56
N SER A 48 -1.30 -0.54 -1.25
CA SER A 48 -0.38 -1.10 -2.24
C SER A 48 -0.99 -2.18 -3.13
N GLY A 49 -1.98 -2.95 -2.64
CA GLY A 49 -2.72 -3.92 -3.45
C GLY A 49 -3.54 -3.27 -4.56
N CYS A 50 -4.18 -2.13 -4.28
CA CYS A 50 -4.86 -1.33 -5.29
C CYS A 50 -3.85 -0.65 -6.22
N GLY A 51 -2.73 -0.17 -5.68
CA GLY A 51 -1.66 0.45 -6.46
C GLY A 51 -1.13 -0.47 -7.55
N THR A 52 -0.83 -1.72 -7.20
CA THR A 52 -0.42 -2.74 -8.19
C THR A 52 -1.45 -2.85 -9.33
N MET A 53 -2.72 -2.99 -8.99
CA MET A 53 -3.78 -3.17 -9.99
C MET A 53 -3.95 -1.94 -10.89
N ILE A 54 -3.89 -0.73 -10.34
CA ILE A 54 -4.07 0.51 -11.11
C ILE A 54 -2.89 0.73 -12.06
N LYS A 55 -1.67 0.42 -11.62
CA LYS A 55 -0.47 0.44 -12.48
C LYS A 55 -0.54 -0.54 -13.65
N GLU A 56 -1.39 -1.57 -13.57
CA GLU A 56 -1.62 -2.56 -14.63
C GLU A 56 -2.79 -2.22 -15.59
N TYR A 57 -3.55 -1.15 -15.35
CA TYR A 57 -4.70 -0.79 -16.20
C TYR A 57 -4.33 -0.63 -17.67
N GLY A 58 -3.17 -0.02 -17.96
CA GLY A 58 -2.66 0.14 -19.32
C GLY A 58 -2.42 -1.20 -20.03
N TYR A 59 -1.90 -2.19 -19.32
CA TYR A 59 -1.72 -3.54 -19.85
C TYR A 59 -3.06 -4.26 -20.06
N LEU A 60 -3.97 -4.17 -19.07
CA LEU A 60 -5.26 -4.86 -19.10
C LEU A 60 -6.21 -4.35 -20.18
N LEU A 61 -6.07 -3.10 -20.57
CA LEU A 61 -6.89 -2.44 -21.59
C LEU A 61 -6.12 -2.13 -22.88
N ALA A 62 -4.94 -2.72 -23.09
CA ALA A 62 -4.07 -2.40 -24.22
C ALA A 62 -4.76 -2.58 -25.60
N GLU A 63 -5.71 -3.51 -25.68
CA GLU A 63 -6.45 -3.80 -26.93
C GLU A 63 -7.85 -3.14 -26.97
N ASP A 64 -8.23 -2.36 -25.94
CA ASP A 64 -9.51 -1.67 -25.94
C ASP A 64 -9.46 -0.36 -26.75
N PRO A 65 -10.20 -0.25 -27.87
CA PRO A 65 -10.06 0.88 -28.78
C PRO A 65 -10.47 2.23 -28.15
N ASN A 66 -11.24 2.22 -27.05
CA ASN A 66 -11.74 3.43 -26.40
C ASN A 66 -10.96 3.79 -25.12
N TYR A 67 -10.26 2.83 -24.53
CA TYR A 67 -9.65 3.00 -23.20
C TYR A 67 -8.13 2.79 -23.17
N ALA A 68 -7.52 2.18 -24.19
CA ALA A 68 -6.09 1.84 -24.17
C ALA A 68 -5.20 3.04 -23.82
N GLU A 69 -5.37 4.17 -24.49
CA GLU A 69 -4.56 5.37 -24.27
C GLU A 69 -4.82 5.98 -22.86
N LYS A 70 -6.10 6.11 -22.49
CA LYS A 70 -6.47 6.61 -21.16
C LYS A 70 -5.93 5.74 -20.05
N ALA A 71 -6.08 4.42 -20.17
CA ALA A 71 -5.59 3.45 -19.20
C ALA A 71 -4.07 3.51 -19.02
N LYS A 72 -3.34 3.68 -20.12
CA LYS A 72 -1.90 3.87 -20.10
C LYS A 72 -1.49 5.10 -19.29
N ILE A 73 -2.11 6.25 -19.58
CA ILE A 73 -1.86 7.50 -18.87
C ILE A 73 -2.20 7.37 -17.38
N ILE A 74 -3.34 6.76 -17.04
CA ILE A 74 -3.73 6.51 -15.65
C ILE A 74 -2.70 5.63 -14.92
N SER A 75 -2.18 4.57 -15.59
CA SER A 75 -1.16 3.71 -15.01
C SER A 75 0.17 4.45 -14.76
N GLU A 76 0.56 5.35 -15.67
CA GLU A 76 1.76 6.18 -15.55
C GLU A 76 1.64 7.22 -14.42
N LEU A 77 0.43 7.77 -14.20
CA LEU A 77 0.14 8.71 -13.12
C LEU A 77 -0.08 8.02 -11.76
N ALA A 78 -0.27 6.70 -11.74
CA ALA A 78 -0.53 5.96 -10.51
C ALA A 78 0.75 5.86 -9.66
N LYS A 79 0.72 6.46 -8.47
CA LYS A 79 1.83 6.43 -7.50
C LYS A 79 1.37 5.89 -6.16
N ASP A 80 2.16 5.01 -5.56
CA ASP A 80 2.00 4.71 -4.14
C ASP A 80 2.33 5.96 -3.32
N LEU A 81 1.70 6.11 -2.17
CA LEU A 81 1.90 7.28 -1.31
C LEU A 81 3.39 7.49 -0.98
N CYS A 82 4.17 6.42 -0.79
CA CYS A 82 5.59 6.53 -0.49
C CYS A 82 6.42 7.07 -1.68
N GLU A 83 6.01 6.81 -2.93
CA GLU A 83 6.67 7.36 -4.12
C GLU A 83 6.49 8.89 -4.17
N VAL A 84 5.30 9.38 -3.84
CA VAL A 84 5.03 10.84 -3.79
C VAL A 84 5.92 11.51 -2.75
N PHE A 85 6.14 10.88 -1.59
CA PHE A 85 7.04 11.41 -0.56
C PHE A 85 8.52 11.43 -0.99
N ASP A 86 8.94 10.57 -1.90
CA ASP A 86 10.34 10.50 -2.34
C ASP A 86 10.64 11.45 -3.49
N ASP A 87 9.76 11.48 -4.51
CA ASP A 87 10.02 12.15 -5.78
C ASP A 87 9.78 13.67 -5.74
N GLU A 88 8.67 14.11 -5.14
CA GLU A 88 8.14 15.45 -5.38
C GLU A 88 8.13 16.36 -4.15
N LEU A 89 8.43 15.80 -2.98
CA LEU A 89 8.22 16.51 -1.73
C LEU A 89 9.49 16.58 -0.85
N ALA A 90 10.69 16.71 -1.46
CA ALA A 90 11.92 16.76 -0.67
C ALA A 90 11.85 17.84 0.42
N ASP A 91 11.34 19.03 0.10
CA ASP A 91 11.15 20.13 1.06
C ASP A 91 10.00 19.83 2.03
N LEU A 92 8.86 19.29 1.56
CA LEU A 92 7.74 18.92 2.40
C LEU A 92 8.08 17.70 3.26
N LYS A 93 8.84 16.75 2.73
CA LYS A 93 9.38 15.60 3.47
C LYS A 93 10.12 16.08 4.72
N GLN A 94 10.99 17.06 4.58
CA GLN A 94 11.74 17.60 5.70
C GLN A 94 10.84 18.34 6.68
N GLN A 95 9.90 19.17 6.20
CA GLN A 95 8.93 19.87 7.04
C GLN A 95 8.01 18.93 7.84
N ILE A 96 7.70 17.74 7.33
CA ILE A 96 6.91 16.73 8.02
C ILE A 96 7.76 15.91 8.98
N LEU A 97 8.96 15.49 8.57
CA LEU A 97 9.75 14.54 9.33
C LEU A 97 10.58 15.19 10.46
N ASP A 98 11.04 16.44 10.30
CA ASP A 98 11.83 17.14 11.34
C ASP A 98 11.04 17.36 12.64
N PRO A 99 9.77 17.83 12.63
CA PRO A 99 8.98 17.93 13.86
C PRO A 99 8.75 16.59 14.57
N ILE A 100 8.58 15.49 13.80
CA ILE A 100 8.40 14.14 14.36
C ILE A 100 9.67 13.72 15.11
N LYS A 101 10.83 13.97 14.51
CA LYS A 101 12.14 13.65 15.08
C LYS A 101 12.41 14.45 16.35
N GLU A 102 12.06 15.73 16.37
CA GLU A 102 12.25 16.62 17.52
C GLU A 102 11.35 16.25 18.71
N LYS A 103 10.14 15.75 18.48
CA LYS A 103 9.20 15.32 19.54
C LYS A 103 9.64 14.04 20.29
N GLN A 104 10.81 13.47 19.99
CA GLN A 104 11.32 12.22 20.59
C GLN A 104 10.35 11.01 20.52
N MET A 105 9.37 11.04 19.64
CA MET A 105 8.51 9.87 19.33
C MET A 105 9.35 8.71 18.75
N ALA A 106 10.60 9.02 18.39
CA ALA A 106 11.62 8.15 17.83
C ALA A 106 12.12 7.01 18.74
N SER A 107 11.78 6.99 20.02
CA SER A 107 12.19 5.90 20.92
C SER A 107 11.41 4.59 20.69
N ARG A 108 10.31 4.62 19.92
CA ARG A 108 9.49 3.43 19.64
C ARG A 108 10.20 2.50 18.65
N ARG A 109 10.16 1.22 18.96
CA ARG A 109 10.62 0.14 18.08
C ARG A 109 9.47 -0.23 17.14
N ILE A 110 9.66 -0.02 15.85
CA ILE A 110 8.63 -0.22 14.83
C ILE A 110 8.97 -1.44 13.97
N ALA A 111 8.05 -2.37 13.86
CA ALA A 111 8.12 -3.41 12.85
C ALA A 111 7.40 -2.95 11.58
N PHE A 112 8.13 -2.74 10.49
CA PHE A 112 7.49 -2.45 9.19
C PHE A 112 7.31 -3.73 8.40
N HIS A 113 6.05 -4.16 8.26
CA HIS A 113 5.68 -5.23 7.34
C HIS A 113 5.49 -4.67 5.93
N SER A 114 6.46 -4.89 5.05
CA SER A 114 6.34 -4.55 3.63
C SER A 114 5.36 -5.51 2.94
N PRO A 115 4.22 -5.02 2.40
CA PRO A 115 3.27 -5.87 1.69
C PRO A 115 3.88 -6.50 0.43
N CYS A 116 3.47 -7.73 0.10
CA CYS A 116 3.90 -8.39 -1.14
C CYS A 116 3.53 -7.58 -2.39
N SER A 117 2.39 -6.90 -2.39
CA SER A 117 1.99 -5.99 -3.46
C SER A 117 2.92 -4.77 -3.61
N LEU A 118 3.49 -4.26 -2.52
CA LEU A 118 4.47 -3.17 -2.57
C LEU A 118 5.83 -3.68 -3.06
N GLN A 119 6.39 -4.68 -2.34
CA GLN A 119 7.77 -5.12 -2.59
C GLN A 119 7.94 -5.97 -3.86
N HIS A 120 6.93 -6.75 -4.26
CA HIS A 120 6.98 -7.63 -5.44
C HIS A 120 6.12 -7.09 -6.58
N GLY A 121 4.89 -6.65 -6.32
CA GLY A 121 3.98 -6.13 -7.33
C GLY A 121 4.47 -4.80 -7.91
N GLN A 122 4.71 -3.82 -7.07
CA GLN A 122 5.17 -2.50 -7.50
C GLN A 122 6.69 -2.35 -7.56
N GLN A 123 7.46 -3.34 -7.07
CA GLN A 123 8.93 -3.31 -6.97
C GLN A 123 9.49 -2.18 -6.09
N ILE A 124 8.69 -1.65 -5.17
CA ILE A 124 9.08 -0.61 -4.23
C ILE A 124 9.65 -1.27 -2.98
N LYS A 125 10.95 -1.06 -2.72
CA LYS A 125 11.68 -1.67 -1.60
C LYS A 125 12.49 -0.62 -0.86
N GLY A 126 12.44 -0.65 0.46
CA GLY A 126 13.26 0.21 1.34
C GLY A 126 12.80 1.66 1.44
N LEU A 127 11.82 2.10 0.65
CA LEU A 127 11.39 3.49 0.60
C LEU A 127 10.64 3.90 1.87
N VAL A 128 9.65 3.11 2.30
CA VAL A 128 8.94 3.37 3.56
C VAL A 128 9.87 3.23 4.76
N GLU A 129 10.76 2.24 4.75
CA GLU A 129 11.78 2.07 5.80
C GLU A 129 12.71 3.28 5.88
N SER A 130 13.09 3.86 4.74
CA SER A 130 13.90 5.08 4.68
C SER A 130 13.15 6.28 5.27
N LEU A 131 11.87 6.44 4.94
CA LEU A 131 11.01 7.50 5.48
C LEU A 131 10.89 7.39 6.99
N LEU A 132 10.59 6.21 7.52
CA LEU A 132 10.44 5.97 8.96
C LEU A 132 11.77 6.22 9.71
N LYS A 133 12.89 5.78 9.17
CA LYS A 133 14.22 6.07 9.75
C LYS A 133 14.55 7.55 9.73
N THR A 134 14.22 8.26 8.66
CA THR A 134 14.41 9.72 8.56
C THR A 134 13.55 10.45 9.58
N ALA A 135 12.33 9.97 9.85
CA ALA A 135 11.48 10.46 10.94
C ALA A 135 12.01 10.13 12.34
N GLY A 136 13.10 9.36 12.45
CA GLY A 136 13.77 9.04 13.71
C GLY A 136 13.30 7.73 14.37
N TYR A 137 12.44 6.94 13.75
CA TYR A 137 12.01 5.65 14.30
C TYR A 137 13.10 4.59 14.21
N THR A 138 13.16 3.72 15.22
CA THR A 138 14.01 2.51 15.21
C THR A 138 13.22 1.35 14.59
N LEU A 139 13.68 0.83 13.46
CA LEU A 139 13.05 -0.33 12.83
C LEU A 139 13.63 -1.64 13.35
N THR A 140 12.74 -2.57 13.72
CA THR A 140 13.11 -3.95 14.04
C THR A 140 13.40 -4.76 12.77
N ILE A 141 14.17 -5.82 12.90
CA ILE A 141 14.46 -6.73 11.79
C ILE A 141 13.38 -7.81 11.75
N ILE A 142 12.74 -7.97 10.60
CA ILE A 142 11.79 -9.07 10.38
C ILE A 142 12.47 -10.13 9.53
N GLU A 143 12.71 -11.30 10.11
CA GLU A 143 13.18 -12.47 9.35
C GLU A 143 12.15 -12.85 8.31
N ASP A 144 12.61 -13.34 7.14
CA ASP A 144 11.73 -13.71 6.03
C ASP A 144 10.68 -12.61 5.67
N SER A 145 11.12 -11.35 5.67
CA SER A 145 10.27 -10.18 5.38
C SER A 145 9.52 -10.29 4.06
N HIS A 146 10.06 -11.06 3.09
CA HIS A 146 9.49 -11.31 1.79
C HIS A 146 8.22 -12.18 1.81
N LEU A 147 7.96 -12.93 2.89
CA LEU A 147 6.80 -13.80 2.99
C LEU A 147 5.49 -13.01 3.18
N CYS A 148 4.43 -13.53 2.57
CA CYS A 148 3.07 -12.97 2.69
C CYS A 148 2.54 -13.07 4.14
N CYS A 149 1.68 -12.13 4.53
CA CYS A 149 0.93 -12.17 5.79
C CYS A 149 -0.28 -13.12 5.77
N GLY A 150 -0.58 -13.76 4.64
CA GLY A 150 -1.74 -14.62 4.47
C GLY A 150 -3.00 -13.94 3.91
N SER A 151 -3.10 -12.60 3.92
CA SER A 151 -4.32 -11.88 3.47
C SER A 151 -4.68 -12.16 2.00
N ALA A 152 -3.79 -11.80 1.07
CA ALA A 152 -3.89 -12.02 -0.37
C ALA A 152 -5.33 -11.92 -0.98
N GLY A 153 -6.00 -10.80 -0.73
CA GLY A 153 -7.36 -10.55 -1.22
C GLY A 153 -8.39 -11.52 -0.61
N THR A 154 -8.97 -12.39 -1.43
CA THR A 154 -9.93 -13.40 -0.98
C THR A 154 -9.29 -14.70 -0.50
N TYR A 155 -7.98 -14.83 -0.59
CA TYR A 155 -7.27 -16.06 -0.20
C TYR A 155 -7.51 -16.41 1.27
N SER A 156 -7.52 -15.44 2.17
CA SER A 156 -7.83 -15.64 3.58
C SER A 156 -9.23 -16.20 3.87
N LEU A 157 -10.17 -16.03 2.95
CA LEU A 157 -11.51 -16.58 3.04
C LEU A 157 -11.62 -17.97 2.37
N LEU A 158 -10.93 -18.15 1.25
CA LEU A 158 -11.05 -19.37 0.43
C LEU A 158 -10.07 -20.47 0.87
N GLN A 159 -8.96 -20.10 1.51
CA GLN A 159 -7.88 -20.97 1.98
C GLN A 159 -7.52 -20.63 3.43
N ALA A 160 -8.52 -20.60 4.30
CA ALA A 160 -8.40 -20.12 5.68
C ALA A 160 -7.25 -20.78 6.46
N ASP A 161 -7.15 -22.12 6.40
CA ASP A 161 -6.12 -22.89 7.13
C ASP A 161 -4.69 -22.51 6.70
N LEU A 162 -4.46 -22.29 5.40
CA LEU A 162 -3.16 -21.89 4.88
C LEU A 162 -2.86 -20.43 5.19
N SER A 163 -3.88 -19.59 5.12
CA SER A 163 -3.79 -18.18 5.47
C SER A 163 -3.39 -17.99 6.94
N GLU A 164 -4.00 -18.77 7.84
CA GLU A 164 -3.70 -18.77 9.28
C GLU A 164 -2.26 -19.20 9.54
N GLN A 165 -1.78 -20.30 8.91
CA GLN A 165 -0.39 -20.72 9.03
C GLN A 165 0.62 -19.68 8.54
N LEU A 166 0.28 -18.92 7.49
CA LEU A 166 1.11 -17.81 7.00
C LEU A 166 1.10 -16.64 7.98
N LEU A 167 -0.07 -16.33 8.56
CA LEU A 167 -0.23 -15.30 9.59
C LEU A 167 0.62 -15.63 10.82
N ASP A 168 0.49 -16.84 11.37
CA ASP A 168 1.22 -17.27 12.57
C ASP A 168 2.72 -17.13 12.39
N LYS A 169 3.27 -17.65 11.27
CA LYS A 169 4.71 -17.52 10.97
C LYS A 169 5.13 -16.05 10.82
N LYS A 170 4.27 -15.23 10.21
CA LYS A 170 4.59 -13.80 10.03
C LYS A 170 4.57 -13.06 11.36
N ILE A 171 3.60 -13.32 12.23
CA ILE A 171 3.53 -12.73 13.57
C ILE A 171 4.72 -13.17 14.42
N GLU A 172 5.06 -14.47 14.41
CA GLU A 172 6.24 -14.97 15.11
C GLU A 172 7.53 -14.23 14.69
N ALA A 173 7.73 -14.06 13.37
CA ALA A 173 8.89 -13.33 12.84
C ALA A 173 8.89 -11.85 13.21
N ILE A 174 7.72 -11.20 13.27
CA ILE A 174 7.58 -9.78 13.63
C ILE A 174 7.82 -9.57 15.13
N GLU A 175 7.22 -10.42 15.99
CA GLU A 175 7.24 -10.25 17.44
C GLU A 175 8.56 -10.70 18.07
N LYS A 176 9.42 -11.44 17.35
CA LYS A 176 10.74 -11.88 17.82
C LYS A 176 11.61 -10.74 18.36
N GLU A 177 11.49 -9.56 17.78
CA GLU A 177 12.21 -8.36 18.17
C GLU A 177 11.41 -7.43 19.10
N GLU A 178 10.26 -7.88 19.63
CA GLU A 178 9.40 -7.15 20.57
C GLU A 178 9.11 -5.70 20.14
N PRO A 179 8.49 -5.46 18.98
CA PRO A 179 8.16 -4.12 18.55
C PRO A 179 7.04 -3.49 19.40
N ASP A 180 7.11 -2.19 19.62
CA ASP A 180 6.04 -1.43 20.27
C ASP A 180 4.81 -1.26 19.38
N LEU A 181 5.04 -1.32 18.06
CA LEU A 181 4.02 -1.08 17.04
C LEU A 181 4.39 -1.79 15.73
N ILE A 182 3.38 -2.26 15.01
CA ILE A 182 3.52 -2.84 13.68
C ILE A 182 2.90 -1.85 12.68
N VAL A 183 3.62 -1.54 11.60
CA VAL A 183 3.08 -0.72 10.52
C VAL A 183 3.19 -1.42 9.17
N THR A 184 2.26 -1.11 8.28
CA THR A 184 2.23 -1.67 6.93
C THR A 184 1.69 -0.64 5.92
N ALA A 185 1.74 -0.94 4.63
CA ALA A 185 1.28 -0.08 3.54
C ALA A 185 0.06 -0.66 2.79
N ASN A 186 -0.70 -1.57 3.41
CA ASN A 186 -1.86 -2.19 2.77
C ASN A 186 -2.92 -2.59 3.78
N ILE A 187 -4.16 -2.16 3.56
CA ILE A 187 -5.29 -2.43 4.45
C ILE A 187 -5.56 -3.93 4.66
N GLY A 188 -5.40 -4.77 3.64
CA GLY A 188 -5.55 -6.21 3.78
C GLY A 188 -4.51 -6.82 4.71
N CYS A 189 -3.25 -6.40 4.63
CA CYS A 189 -2.19 -6.81 5.55
C CYS A 189 -2.44 -6.28 6.96
N LEU A 190 -2.90 -5.02 7.09
CA LEU A 190 -3.22 -4.40 8.37
C LEU A 190 -4.26 -5.23 9.12
N THR A 191 -5.39 -5.53 8.48
CA THR A 191 -6.49 -6.30 9.08
C THR A 191 -6.06 -7.72 9.44
N GLN A 192 -5.30 -8.37 8.53
CA GLN A 192 -4.81 -9.73 8.73
C GLN A 192 -3.83 -9.81 9.91
N LEU A 193 -2.83 -8.94 9.94
CA LEU A 193 -1.85 -8.92 11.03
C LEU A 193 -2.52 -8.61 12.37
N GLN A 194 -3.43 -7.61 12.42
CA GLN A 194 -4.11 -7.26 13.66
C GLN A 194 -4.95 -8.41 14.22
N SER A 195 -5.44 -9.33 13.39
CA SER A 195 -6.18 -10.51 13.88
C SER A 195 -5.28 -11.54 14.60
N GLY A 196 -3.97 -11.54 14.33
CA GLY A 196 -3.01 -12.49 14.90
C GLY A 196 -2.18 -11.97 16.07
N THR A 197 -2.26 -10.68 16.39
CA THR A 197 -1.45 -10.09 17.46
C THR A 197 -2.23 -9.12 18.36
N LYS A 198 -1.71 -8.90 19.59
CA LYS A 198 -2.16 -7.84 20.47
C LYS A 198 -1.42 -6.53 20.27
N THR A 199 -0.26 -6.56 19.62
CA THR A 199 0.49 -5.37 19.24
C THR A 199 -0.34 -4.56 18.24
N ARG A 200 -0.46 -3.25 18.44
CA ARG A 200 -1.25 -2.40 17.54
C ARG A 200 -0.67 -2.42 16.13
N VAL A 201 -1.53 -2.62 15.13
CA VAL A 201 -1.18 -2.56 13.71
C VAL A 201 -1.84 -1.34 13.08
N MET A 202 -1.09 -0.56 12.30
CA MET A 202 -1.62 0.63 11.62
C MET A 202 -0.94 0.87 10.27
N HIS A 203 -1.47 1.80 9.50
CA HIS A 203 -0.80 2.24 8.27
C HIS A 203 0.39 3.15 8.62
N TRP A 204 1.48 3.03 7.86
CA TRP A 204 2.70 3.83 8.14
C TRP A 204 2.44 5.36 8.07
N ALA A 205 1.51 5.80 7.20
CA ALA A 205 1.15 7.21 7.10
C ALA A 205 0.36 7.71 8.33
N GLU A 206 -0.48 6.85 8.93
CA GLU A 206 -1.19 7.18 10.19
C GLU A 206 -0.19 7.35 11.34
N LEU A 207 0.89 6.54 11.36
CA LEU A 207 1.95 6.73 12.35
C LEU A 207 2.62 8.11 12.22
N LEU A 208 2.89 8.57 11.00
CA LEU A 208 3.46 9.90 10.79
C LEU A 208 2.46 11.00 11.16
N GLU A 209 1.18 10.83 10.82
CA GLU A 209 0.12 11.78 11.19
C GLU A 209 -0.03 11.90 12.71
N GLU A 210 -0.12 10.78 13.45
CA GLU A 210 -0.20 10.80 14.92
C GLU A 210 0.99 11.51 15.56
N ALA A 211 2.16 11.43 14.96
CA ALA A 211 3.35 12.09 15.48
C ALA A 211 3.40 13.60 15.19
N LEU A 212 2.61 14.10 14.24
CA LEU A 212 2.48 15.53 13.93
C LEU A 212 1.47 16.24 14.85
N LEU A 213 0.47 15.51 15.36
CA LEU A 213 -0.54 16.03 16.29
C LEU A 213 -0.02 16.13 17.71
#